data_4a73133229b460fbd7dd0395200846b3
#
_entry.id   4a73133229b460fbd7dd0395200846b3
#
_cell.length_a   1.000
_cell.length_b   1.000
_cell.length_c   1.000
_cell.angle_alpha   90.00
_cell.angle_beta   90.00
_cell.angle_gamma   90.00
#
_symmetry.space_group_name_H-M   'P 1'
#
loop_
_entity.id
_entity.type
_entity.pdbx_description
1 polymer ?
#
loop_
_entity_poly.entity_id
_entity_poly.type
_entity_poly.pdbx_seq_one_letter_code
_entity_poly.pdbx_strand_id
1 'polypeptide(L)'
;MESIQAQSTQEPTEFTDGTDDGGRITAAGALDALVDGVGIPRGTVILAATPIGNTADASARLIALMEGADIVAAEDTRRLYALANRLGIHVSGHVVAYHDHNERDKADGLLDQVETGATVLVVSDAGMPTINDPGLAIVRRAIERGLPVTCAPGPSAVLDALALSGLPTDRFCYEGFLPRKHAERVQHLRALQSERRTIVFYETLHRIDDSMADLLEVLGPNRRMALCRELTKDYEQIRRGTIAEIHQSVIDEPPRGEMVLV
;
A
#
# COMPACT_ATOMS: atom_id res chain seq x y z
N MET A 1 38.05 -37.31 -3.54
CA MET A 1 38.24 -36.79 -2.18
C MET A 1 38.49 -35.29 -2.32
N GLU A 2 37.45 -34.50 -2.38
CA GLU A 2 37.53 -33.02 -2.41
C GLU A 2 36.82 -32.47 -1.16
N SER A 3 37.58 -31.73 -0.44
CA SER A 3 37.22 -31.15 0.87
C SER A 3 36.23 -29.99 0.68
N ILE A 4 35.03 -30.13 1.22
CA ILE A 4 34.07 -29.02 1.35
C ILE A 4 34.58 -28.13 2.47
N GLN A 5 35.01 -26.92 2.14
CA GLN A 5 35.30 -25.86 3.10
C GLN A 5 33.98 -25.35 3.71
N ALA A 6 33.92 -25.39 5.03
CA ALA A 6 32.83 -24.83 5.81
C ALA A 6 32.83 -23.30 5.67
N GLN A 7 31.70 -22.73 5.23
CA GLN A 7 31.42 -21.31 5.31
C GLN A 7 31.18 -20.94 6.78
N SER A 8 31.88 -19.91 7.23
CA SER A 8 31.74 -19.34 8.57
C SER A 8 30.34 -18.75 8.75
N THR A 9 29.59 -19.30 9.69
CA THR A 9 28.38 -18.67 10.25
C THR A 9 28.79 -17.39 10.96
N GLN A 10 28.38 -16.23 10.42
CA GLN A 10 28.39 -14.97 11.18
C GLN A 10 27.39 -15.12 12.34
N GLU A 11 27.87 -14.95 13.56
CA GLU A 11 27.02 -14.84 14.73
C GLU A 11 26.13 -13.60 14.62
N PRO A 12 24.87 -13.66 15.09
CA PRO A 12 23.99 -12.50 15.11
C PRO A 12 24.59 -11.43 16.03
N THR A 13 24.67 -10.20 15.54
CA THR A 13 25.07 -9.03 16.32
C THR A 13 24.16 -8.89 17.54
N GLU A 14 24.77 -8.82 18.72
CA GLU A 14 24.08 -8.54 19.98
C GLU A 14 23.30 -7.21 19.88
N PHE A 15 21.99 -7.28 20.10
CA PHE A 15 21.14 -6.11 20.25
C PHE A 15 21.46 -5.44 21.59
N THR A 16 21.93 -4.20 21.57
CA THR A 16 22.14 -3.39 22.76
C THR A 16 20.85 -2.70 23.18
N ASP A 17 20.47 -2.98 24.25
CA ASP A 17 19.66 -2.75 25.41
C ASP A 17 18.77 -1.48 25.47
N GLY A 18 17.48 -1.66 25.19
CA GLY A 18 16.40 -0.81 25.70
C GLY A 18 15.63 -1.56 26.81
N THR A 19 16.28 -1.84 27.95
CA THR A 19 15.68 -2.58 29.06
C THR A 19 15.05 -1.65 30.10
N ASP A 20 13.88 -2.05 30.64
CA ASP A 20 13.38 -1.51 31.91
C ASP A 20 14.21 -2.07 33.09
N ASP A 21 14.01 -1.54 34.30
CA ASP A 21 14.71 -1.97 35.54
C ASP A 21 14.61 -3.49 35.86
N GLY A 22 13.96 -4.29 35.02
CA GLY A 22 13.78 -5.75 35.13
C GLY A 22 14.34 -6.55 33.96
N GLY A 23 15.06 -5.95 33.00
CA GLY A 23 15.66 -6.66 31.85
C GLY A 23 14.63 -7.03 30.75
N ARG A 24 13.42 -6.48 30.76
CA ARG A 24 12.43 -6.64 29.70
C ARG A 24 12.57 -5.54 28.66
N ILE A 25 12.73 -5.93 27.39
CA ILE A 25 12.64 -4.99 26.26
C ILE A 25 11.20 -4.46 26.23
N THR A 26 11.02 -3.14 26.38
CA THR A 26 9.72 -2.49 26.18
C THR A 26 9.35 -2.51 24.72
N ALA A 27 8.04 -2.46 24.39
CA ALA A 27 7.61 -2.40 23.00
C ALA A 27 8.20 -1.17 22.26
N ALA A 28 8.37 -0.04 22.95
CA ALA A 28 9.02 1.16 22.42
C ALA A 28 10.50 0.90 22.12
N GLY A 29 11.27 0.37 23.08
CA GLY A 29 12.68 0.06 22.87
C GLY A 29 12.91 -1.01 21.78
N ALA A 30 11.98 -1.97 21.61
CA ALA A 30 12.06 -2.93 20.52
C ALA A 30 11.84 -2.27 19.16
N LEU A 31 10.91 -1.32 19.05
CA LEU A 31 10.68 -0.58 17.81
C LEU A 31 11.87 0.30 17.46
N ASP A 32 12.42 1.04 18.44
CA ASP A 32 13.60 1.89 18.24
C ASP A 32 14.79 1.06 17.75
N ALA A 33 15.07 -0.10 18.38
CA ALA A 33 16.13 -0.99 17.94
C ALA A 33 15.91 -1.55 16.52
N LEU A 34 14.65 -1.82 16.14
CA LEU A 34 14.32 -2.25 14.78
C LEU A 34 14.53 -1.11 13.77
N VAL A 35 14.17 0.13 14.11
CA VAL A 35 14.34 1.31 13.24
C VAL A 35 15.83 1.61 13.06
N ASP A 36 16.60 1.63 14.16
CA ASP A 36 18.05 1.88 14.13
C ASP A 36 18.82 0.81 13.35
N GLY A 37 18.32 -0.44 13.34
CA GLY A 37 18.91 -1.54 12.59
C GLY A 37 18.64 -1.50 11.08
N VAL A 38 17.82 -0.57 10.58
CA VAL A 38 17.49 -0.49 9.14
C VAL A 38 18.63 0.17 8.37
N GLY A 39 19.31 -0.60 7.51
CA GLY A 39 20.22 -0.05 6.52
C GLY A 39 19.50 0.67 5.40
N ILE A 40 19.84 1.92 5.13
CA ILE A 40 19.28 2.72 4.02
C ILE A 40 20.21 2.60 2.81
N PRO A 41 19.80 1.93 1.71
CA PRO A 41 20.67 1.75 0.55
C PRO A 41 20.86 3.07 -0.20
N ARG A 42 22.11 3.38 -0.51
CA ARG A 42 22.51 4.58 -1.27
C ARG A 42 22.26 4.37 -2.78
N GLY A 43 22.01 5.47 -3.50
CA GLY A 43 21.81 5.44 -4.95
C GLY A 43 20.63 4.56 -5.39
N THR A 44 19.53 4.60 -4.66
CA THR A 44 18.41 3.67 -4.85
C THR A 44 17.06 4.40 -4.79
N VAL A 45 16.14 3.99 -5.65
CA VAL A 45 14.71 4.33 -5.52
C VAL A 45 14.05 3.32 -4.62
N ILE A 46 13.34 3.79 -3.59
CA ILE A 46 12.65 2.93 -2.63
C ILE A 46 11.17 3.30 -2.62
N LEU A 47 10.30 2.37 -2.99
CA LEU A 47 8.86 2.51 -2.78
C LEU A 47 8.55 2.05 -1.35
N ALA A 48 7.79 2.81 -0.58
CA ALA A 48 7.39 2.37 0.75
C ALA A 48 5.88 2.50 0.95
N ALA A 49 5.28 1.41 1.45
CA ALA A 49 3.87 1.42 1.81
C ALA A 49 3.64 2.27 3.07
N THR A 50 2.62 3.11 3.03
CA THR A 50 2.13 3.88 4.18
C THR A 50 0.88 3.24 4.80
N PRO A 51 0.57 3.52 6.08
CA PRO A 51 -0.67 3.05 6.71
C PRO A 51 -1.91 3.46 5.93
N ILE A 52 -2.91 2.58 5.86
CA ILE A 52 -4.19 2.83 5.18
C ILE A 52 -5.27 3.39 6.12
N GLY A 53 -4.96 3.49 7.40
CA GLY A 53 -5.88 4.01 8.42
C GLY A 53 -5.24 4.04 9.80
N ASN A 54 -4.71 2.91 10.24
CA ASN A 54 -4.08 2.77 11.56
C ASN A 54 -2.57 3.05 11.46
N THR A 55 -2.08 4.07 12.17
CA THR A 55 -0.65 4.43 12.18
C THR A 55 0.24 3.34 12.78
N ALA A 56 -0.31 2.44 13.62
CA ALA A 56 0.43 1.31 14.17
C ALA A 56 0.84 0.26 13.11
N ASP A 57 0.26 0.32 11.92
CA ASP A 57 0.62 -0.52 10.79
C ASP A 57 1.86 0.01 10.02
N ALA A 58 2.45 1.13 10.45
CA ALA A 58 3.69 1.63 9.89
C ALA A 58 4.85 0.64 10.17
N SER A 59 5.53 0.21 9.11
CA SER A 59 6.69 -0.66 9.29
C SER A 59 7.89 0.12 9.83
N ALA A 60 8.76 -0.54 10.62
CA ALA A 60 10.03 0.05 11.08
C ALA A 60 10.87 0.55 9.88
N ARG A 61 10.81 -0.15 8.74
CA ARG A 61 11.50 0.30 7.51
C ARG A 61 10.93 1.59 6.95
N LEU A 62 9.60 1.79 6.94
CA LEU A 62 9.00 3.06 6.54
C LEU A 62 9.48 4.19 7.43
N ILE A 63 9.46 3.99 8.76
CA ILE A 63 9.90 4.98 9.75
C ILE A 63 11.34 5.39 9.48
N ALA A 64 12.27 4.42 9.46
CA ALA A 64 13.68 4.67 9.20
C ALA A 64 13.95 5.38 7.86
N LEU A 65 13.20 5.00 6.82
CA LEU A 65 13.32 5.61 5.49
C LEU A 65 12.78 7.05 5.46
N MET A 66 11.71 7.35 6.18
CA MET A 66 11.20 8.72 6.30
C MET A 66 12.19 9.64 7.04
N GLU A 67 12.93 9.12 8.01
CA GLU A 67 13.94 9.87 8.75
C GLU A 67 15.25 10.00 8.00
N GLY A 68 15.66 8.98 7.23
CA GLY A 68 17.03 8.90 6.71
C GLY A 68 17.21 8.97 5.20
N ALA A 69 16.13 9.00 4.39
CA ALA A 69 16.25 9.19 2.94
C ALA A 69 16.69 10.61 2.58
N ASP A 70 17.51 10.77 1.55
CA ASP A 70 17.97 12.09 1.09
C ASP A 70 16.83 12.91 0.45
N ILE A 71 15.91 12.23 -0.26
CA ILE A 71 14.75 12.85 -0.90
C ILE A 71 13.51 11.98 -0.61
N VAL A 72 12.39 12.65 -0.26
CA VAL A 72 11.09 12.00 -0.09
C VAL A 72 10.11 12.56 -1.12
N ALA A 73 9.76 11.74 -2.10
CA ALA A 73 8.77 12.02 -3.13
C ALA A 73 7.41 11.57 -2.62
N ALA A 74 6.55 12.50 -2.22
CA ALA A 74 5.24 12.24 -1.63
C ALA A 74 4.10 12.72 -2.53
N GLU A 75 3.02 11.95 -2.61
CA GLU A 75 1.82 12.30 -3.36
C GLU A 75 1.20 13.60 -2.85
N ASP A 76 0.87 13.68 -1.56
CA ASP A 76 0.52 14.91 -0.85
C ASP A 76 1.49 15.15 0.32
N THR A 77 2.31 16.18 0.20
CA THR A 77 3.31 16.53 1.23
C THR A 77 2.70 16.85 2.59
N ARG A 78 1.46 17.34 2.61
CA ARG A 78 0.73 17.64 3.87
C ARG A 78 0.34 16.36 4.59
N ARG A 79 -0.07 15.31 3.84
CA ARG A 79 -0.37 13.99 4.39
C ARG A 79 0.88 13.29 4.90
N LEU A 80 2.01 13.40 4.17
CA LEU A 80 3.31 12.92 4.64
C LEU A 80 3.66 13.52 6.01
N TYR A 81 3.61 14.86 6.15
CA TYR A 81 3.92 15.51 7.42
C TYR A 81 2.91 15.18 8.53
N ALA A 82 1.63 15.01 8.18
CA ALA A 82 0.63 14.56 9.15
C ALA A 82 0.92 13.13 9.64
N LEU A 83 1.38 12.24 8.77
CA LEU A 83 1.80 10.89 9.15
C LEU A 83 3.04 10.95 10.05
N ALA A 84 4.09 11.71 9.66
CA ALA A 84 5.31 11.88 10.44
C ALA A 84 5.00 12.39 11.85
N ASN A 85 4.14 13.40 11.98
CA ASN A 85 3.70 13.93 13.29
C ASN A 85 2.98 12.88 14.15
N ARG A 86 2.12 12.03 13.55
CA ARG A 86 1.44 10.95 14.29
C ARG A 86 2.41 9.85 14.74
N LEU A 87 3.45 9.60 13.96
CA LEU A 87 4.50 8.63 14.29
C LEU A 87 5.53 9.20 15.25
N GLY A 88 5.53 10.53 15.52
CA GLY A 88 6.49 11.20 16.37
C GLY A 88 7.90 11.30 15.75
N ILE A 89 8.00 11.26 14.41
CA ILE A 89 9.29 11.28 13.68
C ILE A 89 9.47 12.55 12.87
N HIS A 90 10.75 12.80 12.49
CA HIS A 90 11.14 13.94 11.66
C HIS A 90 11.57 13.48 10.27
N VAL A 91 10.97 14.06 9.23
CA VAL A 91 11.42 13.83 7.84
C VAL A 91 12.63 14.74 7.56
N SER A 92 13.81 14.15 7.51
CA SER A 92 15.08 14.91 7.38
C SER A 92 15.42 15.26 5.92
N GLY A 93 14.96 14.45 4.97
CA GLY A 93 15.24 14.61 3.54
C GLY A 93 14.48 15.76 2.88
N HIS A 94 14.91 16.10 1.66
CA HIS A 94 14.19 17.07 0.84
C HIS A 94 12.85 16.51 0.36
N VAL A 95 11.75 17.10 0.81
CA VAL A 95 10.39 16.64 0.44
C VAL A 95 9.95 17.31 -0.86
N VAL A 96 9.53 16.49 -1.82
CA VAL A 96 8.98 16.93 -3.11
C VAL A 96 7.58 16.39 -3.34
N ALA A 97 6.66 17.21 -3.85
CA ALA A 97 5.36 16.72 -4.29
C ALA A 97 5.51 15.90 -5.58
N TYR A 98 5.00 14.66 -5.56
CA TYR A 98 5.14 13.68 -6.63
C TYR A 98 3.81 12.96 -6.84
N HIS A 99 3.00 13.41 -7.80
CA HIS A 99 1.64 12.95 -8.05
C HIS A 99 1.40 12.68 -9.55
N ASP A 100 0.33 12.05 -9.92
CA ASP A 100 0.00 11.59 -11.28
C ASP A 100 0.21 12.67 -12.37
N HIS A 101 -0.07 13.93 -12.04
CA HIS A 101 0.06 15.03 -13.01
C HIS A 101 1.50 15.48 -13.25
N ASN A 102 2.46 15.16 -12.36
CA ASN A 102 3.86 15.62 -12.48
C ASN A 102 4.89 14.51 -12.41
N GLU A 103 4.50 13.24 -12.16
CA GLU A 103 5.44 12.14 -11.94
C GLU A 103 6.38 11.92 -13.13
N ARG A 104 5.88 12.08 -14.36
CA ARG A 104 6.70 11.91 -15.58
C ARG A 104 7.76 12.99 -15.70
N ASP A 105 7.39 14.23 -15.43
CA ASP A 105 8.29 15.38 -15.57
C ASP A 105 9.37 15.40 -14.48
N LYS A 106 9.04 14.91 -13.29
CA LYS A 106 9.96 14.90 -12.14
C LYS A 106 10.84 13.67 -12.06
N ALA A 107 10.46 12.56 -12.70
CA ALA A 107 11.17 11.29 -12.59
C ALA A 107 12.66 11.43 -12.95
N ASP A 108 13.00 12.04 -14.08
CA ASP A 108 14.39 12.17 -14.52
C ASP A 108 15.24 12.98 -13.52
N GLY A 109 14.73 14.11 -13.02
CA GLY A 109 15.46 14.93 -12.05
C GLY A 109 15.68 14.23 -10.70
N LEU A 110 14.75 13.37 -10.26
CA LEU A 110 14.93 12.53 -9.08
C LEU A 110 15.97 11.43 -9.33
N LEU A 111 15.96 10.83 -10.52
CA LEU A 111 16.90 9.79 -10.89
C LEU A 111 18.33 10.31 -11.10
N ASP A 112 18.50 11.56 -11.53
CA ASP A 112 19.81 12.23 -11.57
C ASP A 112 20.43 12.30 -10.16
N GLN A 113 19.61 12.51 -9.13
CA GLN A 113 20.07 12.46 -7.73
C GLN A 113 20.44 11.04 -7.31
N VAL A 114 19.66 10.03 -7.74
CA VAL A 114 19.98 8.61 -7.48
C VAL A 114 21.33 8.23 -8.08
N GLU A 115 21.66 8.66 -9.29
CA GLU A 115 22.96 8.43 -9.93
C GLU A 115 24.13 9.04 -9.16
N THR A 116 23.91 10.16 -8.47
CA THR A 116 24.91 10.76 -7.58
C THR A 116 25.01 10.11 -6.21
N GLY A 117 24.22 9.05 -5.96
CA GLY A 117 24.23 8.27 -4.75
C GLY A 117 23.16 8.64 -3.73
N ALA A 118 22.20 9.52 -4.07
CA ALA A 118 21.09 9.86 -3.18
C ALA A 118 20.08 8.71 -3.10
N THR A 119 19.48 8.54 -1.94
CA THR A 119 18.33 7.66 -1.73
C THR A 119 17.04 8.45 -1.96
N VAL A 120 16.20 7.98 -2.88
CA VAL A 120 14.87 8.56 -3.16
C VAL A 120 13.80 7.63 -2.61
N LEU A 121 13.10 8.08 -1.58
CA LEU A 121 11.93 7.42 -1.03
C LEU A 121 10.67 7.92 -1.76
N VAL A 122 9.85 7.00 -2.27
CA VAL A 122 8.54 7.31 -2.88
C VAL A 122 7.45 6.76 -1.97
N VAL A 123 6.51 7.62 -1.58
CA VAL A 123 5.35 7.26 -0.75
C VAL A 123 4.07 7.81 -1.35
N SER A 124 2.99 7.02 -1.27
CA SER A 124 1.62 7.44 -1.56
C SER A 124 0.91 7.94 -0.30
N ASP A 125 -0.26 8.47 -0.47
CA ASP A 125 -1.10 8.96 0.62
C ASP A 125 -1.55 7.84 1.57
N ALA A 126 -1.76 6.62 1.02
CA ALA A 126 -2.17 5.43 1.77
C ALA A 126 -1.87 4.15 0.98
N GLY A 127 -1.25 3.16 1.61
CA GLY A 127 -0.92 1.88 0.98
C GLY A 127 0.36 1.91 0.15
N MET A 128 0.43 1.06 -0.86
CA MET A 128 1.64 0.86 -1.68
C MET A 128 1.64 1.79 -2.89
N PRO A 129 2.69 2.61 -3.09
CA PRO A 129 2.85 3.39 -4.32
C PRO A 129 2.71 2.52 -5.57
N THR A 130 2.27 3.09 -6.67
CA THR A 130 1.98 2.45 -7.96
C THR A 130 0.64 1.70 -8.05
N ILE A 131 -0.01 1.41 -6.93
CA ILE A 131 -1.30 0.71 -6.92
C ILE A 131 -2.44 1.74 -6.84
N ASN A 132 -2.87 2.25 -7.97
CA ASN A 132 -3.77 3.40 -8.14
C ASN A 132 -3.20 4.74 -7.66
N ASP A 133 -1.92 4.78 -7.41
CA ASP A 133 -1.17 5.92 -6.89
C ASP A 133 0.05 6.19 -7.79
N PRO A 134 0.69 7.37 -7.69
CA PRO A 134 1.89 7.69 -8.44
C PRO A 134 3.07 6.78 -8.07
N GLY A 135 4.06 6.71 -8.96
CA GLY A 135 5.30 5.95 -8.74
C GLY A 135 5.69 5.04 -9.90
N LEU A 136 4.75 4.69 -10.79
CA LEU A 136 5.06 3.80 -11.91
C LEU A 136 6.07 4.44 -12.89
N ALA A 137 5.99 5.76 -13.10
CA ALA A 137 6.88 6.46 -14.02
C ALA A 137 8.33 6.39 -13.55
N ILE A 138 8.61 6.69 -12.27
CA ILE A 138 9.99 6.65 -11.75
C ILE A 138 10.55 5.22 -11.74
N VAL A 139 9.74 4.19 -11.43
CA VAL A 139 10.16 2.80 -11.46
C VAL A 139 10.58 2.40 -12.88
N ARG A 140 9.72 2.66 -13.89
CA ARG A 140 10.03 2.36 -15.29
C ARG A 140 11.30 3.05 -15.74
N ARG A 141 11.41 4.34 -15.44
CA ARG A 141 12.55 5.16 -15.86
C ARG A 141 13.84 4.73 -15.14
N ALA A 142 13.78 4.36 -13.87
CA ALA A 142 14.92 3.79 -13.14
C ALA A 142 15.41 2.49 -13.78
N ILE A 143 14.49 1.59 -14.14
CA ILE A 143 14.83 0.34 -14.84
C ILE A 143 15.50 0.63 -16.20
N GLU A 144 14.97 1.55 -16.99
CA GLU A 144 15.54 1.97 -18.27
C GLU A 144 16.97 2.53 -18.11
N ARG A 145 17.25 3.24 -17.00
CA ARG A 145 18.56 3.79 -16.68
C ARG A 145 19.49 2.80 -15.94
N GLY A 146 19.02 1.58 -15.65
CA GLY A 146 19.80 0.58 -14.92
C GLY A 146 20.04 0.91 -13.45
N LEU A 147 19.19 1.77 -12.86
CA LEU A 147 19.29 2.20 -11.46
C LEU A 147 18.57 1.21 -10.52
N PRO A 148 19.08 1.01 -9.30
CA PRO A 148 18.47 0.12 -8.33
C PRO A 148 17.08 0.61 -7.89
N VAL A 149 16.11 -0.32 -7.84
CA VAL A 149 14.77 -0.09 -7.29
C VAL A 149 14.47 -1.18 -6.29
N THR A 150 13.94 -0.82 -5.14
CA THR A 150 13.48 -1.76 -4.12
C THR A 150 12.20 -1.28 -3.46
N CYS A 151 11.62 -2.08 -2.54
CA CYS A 151 10.46 -1.64 -1.78
C CYS A 151 10.58 -1.99 -0.29
N ALA A 152 9.95 -1.18 0.55
CA ALA A 152 9.59 -1.48 1.92
C ALA A 152 8.10 -1.89 1.91
N PRO A 153 7.79 -3.20 1.99
CA PRO A 153 6.41 -3.67 1.96
C PRO A 153 5.65 -3.24 3.22
N GLY A 154 4.34 -3.17 3.10
CA GLY A 154 3.48 -2.81 4.22
C GLY A 154 2.00 -2.92 3.86
N PRO A 155 1.13 -2.10 4.49
CA PRO A 155 -0.31 -2.16 4.35
C PRO A 155 -0.80 -2.08 2.90
N SER A 156 -1.86 -2.84 2.59
CA SER A 156 -2.49 -2.83 1.27
C SER A 156 -3.97 -3.14 1.40
N ALA A 157 -4.84 -2.17 1.13
CA ALA A 157 -6.29 -2.35 1.20
C ALA A 157 -6.80 -3.49 0.30
N VAL A 158 -6.14 -3.75 -0.83
CA VAL A 158 -6.44 -4.87 -1.74
C VAL A 158 -6.24 -6.22 -1.04
N LEU A 159 -5.08 -6.41 -0.42
CA LEU A 159 -4.73 -7.66 0.25
C LEU A 159 -5.52 -7.85 1.55
N ASP A 160 -5.72 -6.78 2.31
CA ASP A 160 -6.49 -6.83 3.54
C ASP A 160 -7.96 -7.19 3.26
N ALA A 161 -8.58 -6.53 2.27
CA ALA A 161 -9.93 -6.86 1.85
C ALA A 161 -10.04 -8.30 1.35
N LEU A 162 -9.09 -8.75 0.53
CA LEU A 162 -9.06 -10.12 0.02
C LEU A 162 -8.97 -11.14 1.18
N ALA A 163 -8.06 -10.92 2.14
CA ALA A 163 -7.88 -11.78 3.32
C ALA A 163 -9.15 -11.82 4.19
N LEU A 164 -9.84 -10.69 4.35
CA LEU A 164 -11.03 -10.56 5.17
C LEU A 164 -12.32 -10.97 4.44
N SER A 165 -12.31 -11.09 3.12
CA SER A 165 -13.51 -11.38 2.30
C SER A 165 -14.14 -12.73 2.60
N GLY A 166 -13.32 -13.75 2.92
CA GLY A 166 -13.72 -15.15 3.00
C GLY A 166 -13.95 -15.81 1.64
N LEU A 167 -13.51 -15.17 0.55
CA LEU A 167 -13.51 -15.71 -0.81
C LEU A 167 -12.16 -16.38 -1.13
N PRO A 168 -12.05 -17.21 -2.19
CA PRO A 168 -10.80 -17.82 -2.59
C PRO A 168 -9.71 -16.80 -2.87
N THR A 169 -8.52 -16.99 -2.28
CA THR A 169 -7.40 -16.07 -2.37
C THR A 169 -6.23 -16.59 -3.22
N ASP A 170 -6.29 -17.84 -3.65
CA ASP A 170 -5.26 -18.51 -4.43
C ASP A 170 -5.03 -17.87 -5.80
N ARG A 171 -6.10 -17.29 -6.38
CA ARG A 171 -6.04 -16.58 -7.66
C ARG A 171 -7.01 -15.40 -7.62
N PHE A 172 -6.50 -14.20 -7.79
CA PHE A 172 -7.32 -12.98 -7.86
C PHE A 172 -6.84 -12.05 -8.99
N CYS A 173 -7.69 -11.11 -9.36
CA CYS A 173 -7.34 -9.97 -10.21
C CYS A 173 -7.79 -8.68 -9.54
N TYR A 174 -6.96 -7.67 -9.65
CA TYR A 174 -7.26 -6.32 -9.20
C TYR A 174 -7.55 -5.44 -10.41
N GLU A 175 -8.72 -4.81 -10.41
CA GLU A 175 -9.25 -4.05 -11.54
C GLU A 175 -9.28 -2.53 -11.27
N GLY A 176 -8.80 -2.09 -10.09
CA GLY A 176 -8.82 -0.69 -9.70
C GLY A 176 -10.24 -0.16 -9.48
N PHE A 177 -10.45 1.13 -9.82
CA PHE A 177 -11.79 1.73 -9.77
C PHE A 177 -12.61 1.40 -11.00
N LEU A 178 -13.88 1.06 -10.80
CA LEU A 178 -14.82 0.89 -11.90
C LEU A 178 -14.98 2.21 -12.70
N PRO A 179 -15.22 2.15 -14.03
CA PRO A 179 -15.46 3.33 -14.84
C PRO A 179 -16.60 4.20 -14.31
N ARG A 180 -16.44 5.53 -14.39
CA ARG A 180 -17.45 6.49 -13.86
C ARG A 180 -18.76 6.46 -14.64
N LYS A 181 -18.70 6.31 -15.98
CA LYS A 181 -19.88 6.32 -16.83
C LYS A 181 -20.52 4.94 -16.85
N HIS A 182 -21.83 4.89 -16.66
CA HIS A 182 -22.62 3.66 -16.65
C HIS A 182 -22.31 2.73 -17.84
N ALA A 183 -22.35 3.22 -19.07
CA ALA A 183 -22.10 2.38 -20.25
C ALA A 183 -20.69 1.76 -20.28
N GLU A 184 -19.67 2.53 -19.88
CA GLU A 184 -18.29 2.06 -19.79
C GLU A 184 -18.14 1.04 -18.65
N ARG A 185 -18.79 1.25 -17.51
CA ARG A 185 -18.80 0.36 -16.35
C ARG A 185 -19.47 -0.97 -16.67
N VAL A 186 -20.65 -0.93 -17.29
CA VAL A 186 -21.35 -2.14 -17.75
C VAL A 186 -20.51 -2.92 -18.76
N GLN A 187 -19.87 -2.23 -19.72
CA GLN A 187 -18.99 -2.89 -20.69
C GLN A 187 -17.79 -3.56 -20.01
N HIS A 188 -17.15 -2.87 -19.03
CA HIS A 188 -16.05 -3.42 -18.26
C HIS A 188 -16.48 -4.66 -17.47
N LEU A 189 -17.60 -4.58 -16.75
CA LEU A 189 -18.14 -5.70 -15.99
C LEU A 189 -18.52 -6.90 -16.88
N ARG A 190 -19.05 -6.66 -18.09
CA ARG A 190 -19.34 -7.74 -19.05
C ARG A 190 -18.09 -8.49 -19.49
N ALA A 191 -16.97 -7.81 -19.64
CA ALA A 191 -15.68 -8.44 -19.94
C ALA A 191 -15.19 -9.36 -18.79
N LEU A 192 -15.60 -9.08 -17.56
CA LEU A 192 -15.29 -9.84 -16.36
C LEU A 192 -16.34 -10.91 -16.00
N GLN A 193 -17.43 -11.01 -16.74
CA GLN A 193 -18.54 -11.93 -16.41
C GLN A 193 -18.11 -13.40 -16.34
N SER A 194 -17.17 -13.81 -17.17
CA SER A 194 -16.62 -15.17 -17.19
C SER A 194 -15.36 -15.34 -16.33
N GLU A 195 -14.91 -14.27 -15.62
CA GLU A 195 -13.73 -14.35 -14.77
C GLU A 195 -13.99 -15.26 -13.57
N ARG A 196 -13.08 -16.25 -13.40
CA ARG A 196 -13.18 -17.28 -12.34
C ARG A 196 -12.33 -16.94 -11.11
N ARG A 197 -11.37 -16.03 -11.27
CA ARG A 197 -10.56 -15.56 -10.14
C ARG A 197 -11.42 -14.64 -9.28
N THR A 198 -11.03 -14.49 -8.03
CA THR A 198 -11.61 -13.44 -7.19
C THR A 198 -11.23 -12.08 -7.75
N ILE A 199 -12.22 -11.20 -7.92
CA ILE A 199 -12.03 -9.87 -8.50
C ILE A 199 -12.06 -8.85 -7.36
N VAL A 200 -11.10 -7.91 -7.38
CA VAL A 200 -11.03 -6.84 -6.38
C VAL A 200 -11.14 -5.49 -7.07
N PHE A 201 -12.07 -4.64 -6.59
CA PHE A 201 -12.25 -3.27 -7.05
C PHE A 201 -12.10 -2.29 -5.89
N TYR A 202 -11.59 -1.10 -6.15
CA TYR A 202 -11.79 0.06 -5.28
C TYR A 202 -13.11 0.74 -5.62
N GLU A 203 -13.78 1.28 -4.60
CA GLU A 203 -14.99 2.05 -4.78
C GLU A 203 -15.11 3.20 -3.75
N THR A 204 -15.94 4.18 -4.07
CA THR A 204 -16.14 5.39 -3.28
C THR A 204 -17.62 5.55 -2.88
N LEU A 205 -17.84 6.28 -1.79
CA LEU A 205 -19.19 6.53 -1.26
C LEU A 205 -20.16 7.17 -2.27
N HIS A 206 -19.66 7.95 -3.24
CA HIS A 206 -20.49 8.66 -4.23
C HIS A 206 -20.94 7.77 -5.40
N ARG A 207 -20.42 6.56 -5.49
CA ARG A 207 -20.59 5.70 -6.66
C ARG A 207 -21.05 4.29 -6.31
N ILE A 208 -21.04 3.95 -5.03
CA ILE A 208 -21.34 2.59 -4.57
C ILE A 208 -22.72 2.10 -5.01
N ASP A 209 -23.76 2.97 -4.95
CA ASP A 209 -25.13 2.61 -5.31
C ASP A 209 -25.21 2.23 -6.80
N ASP A 210 -24.69 3.09 -7.68
CA ASP A 210 -24.63 2.85 -9.12
C ASP A 210 -23.80 1.59 -9.45
N SER A 211 -22.65 1.45 -8.79
CA SER A 211 -21.74 0.32 -9.01
C SER A 211 -22.37 -0.99 -8.57
N MET A 212 -23.08 -1.01 -7.45
CA MET A 212 -23.78 -2.21 -6.98
C MET A 212 -24.97 -2.59 -7.89
N ALA A 213 -25.69 -1.61 -8.42
CA ALA A 213 -26.76 -1.87 -9.38
C ALA A 213 -26.22 -2.53 -10.67
N ASP A 214 -25.10 -2.01 -11.20
CA ASP A 214 -24.46 -2.56 -12.40
C ASP A 214 -23.81 -3.93 -12.16
N LEU A 215 -23.20 -4.15 -10.98
CA LEU A 215 -22.70 -5.46 -10.57
C LEU A 215 -23.84 -6.49 -10.52
N LEU A 216 -24.99 -6.12 -9.94
CA LEU A 216 -26.17 -6.97 -9.87
C LEU A 216 -26.72 -7.31 -11.28
N GLU A 217 -26.83 -6.31 -12.15
CA GLU A 217 -27.31 -6.50 -13.53
C GLU A 217 -26.41 -7.44 -14.32
N VAL A 218 -25.07 -7.24 -14.25
CA VAL A 218 -24.13 -7.91 -15.16
C VAL A 218 -23.62 -9.23 -14.61
N LEU A 219 -23.24 -9.27 -13.32
CA LEU A 219 -22.66 -10.47 -12.72
C LEU A 219 -23.69 -11.38 -12.06
N GLY A 220 -24.92 -10.89 -11.92
CA GLY A 220 -26.08 -11.63 -11.40
C GLY A 220 -26.18 -11.65 -9.87
N PRO A 221 -27.38 -11.99 -9.35
CA PRO A 221 -27.72 -11.84 -7.94
C PRO A 221 -26.95 -12.79 -7.01
N ASN A 222 -26.57 -13.96 -7.49
CA ASN A 222 -26.06 -15.07 -6.67
C ASN A 222 -24.54 -15.13 -6.53
N ARG A 223 -23.79 -14.29 -7.28
CA ARG A 223 -22.34 -14.26 -7.15
C ARG A 223 -21.97 -13.78 -5.76
N ARG A 224 -21.06 -14.50 -5.11
CA ARG A 224 -20.56 -14.17 -3.76
C ARG A 224 -19.68 -12.92 -3.83
N MET A 225 -19.79 -12.06 -2.83
CA MET A 225 -18.97 -10.89 -2.69
C MET A 225 -18.77 -10.49 -1.23
N ALA A 226 -17.80 -9.63 -0.99
CA ALA A 226 -17.64 -8.87 0.24
C ALA A 226 -17.49 -7.38 -0.08
N LEU A 227 -18.10 -6.52 0.72
CA LEU A 227 -17.87 -5.09 0.76
C LEU A 227 -17.10 -4.78 2.04
N CYS A 228 -15.85 -4.36 1.88
CA CYS A 228 -14.96 -3.96 2.98
C CYS A 228 -14.85 -2.44 2.98
N ARG A 229 -15.20 -1.81 4.10
CA ARG A 229 -15.12 -0.35 4.24
C ARG A 229 -14.23 0.04 5.40
N GLU A 230 -13.54 1.18 5.26
CA GLU A 230 -12.75 1.82 6.31
C GLU A 230 -11.77 0.84 7.01
N LEU A 231 -11.12 -0.02 6.21
CA LEU A 231 -10.17 -1.02 6.71
C LEU A 231 -9.12 -0.38 7.62
N THR A 232 -8.83 -1.04 8.73
CA THR A 232 -7.91 -0.64 9.80
C THR A 232 -8.32 0.61 10.60
N LYS A 233 -9.46 1.24 10.28
CA LYS A 233 -9.98 2.45 10.95
C LYS A 233 -11.06 2.10 11.97
N ASP A 234 -11.46 3.09 12.79
CA ASP A 234 -12.47 2.92 13.87
C ASP A 234 -13.84 2.42 13.36
N TYR A 235 -14.15 2.71 12.10
CA TYR A 235 -15.42 2.30 11.48
C TYR A 235 -15.26 1.17 10.48
N GLU A 236 -14.25 0.32 10.68
CA GLU A 236 -14.06 -0.88 9.85
C GLU A 236 -15.33 -1.75 9.86
N GLN A 237 -15.78 -2.14 8.67
CA GLN A 237 -16.91 -3.03 8.49
C GLN A 237 -16.71 -3.90 7.27
N ILE A 238 -17.00 -5.20 7.41
CA ILE A 238 -16.99 -6.15 6.30
C ILE A 238 -18.38 -6.77 6.19
N ARG A 239 -19.08 -6.49 5.08
CA ARG A 239 -20.35 -7.11 4.72
C ARG A 239 -20.08 -8.24 3.74
N ARG A 240 -20.56 -9.44 4.02
CA ARG A 240 -20.35 -10.65 3.19
C ARG A 240 -21.69 -11.25 2.80
N GLY A 241 -21.83 -11.65 1.54
CA GLY A 241 -23.08 -12.23 1.05
C GLY A 241 -23.03 -12.49 -0.44
N THR A 242 -24.20 -12.55 -1.05
CA THR A 242 -24.38 -12.46 -2.50
C THR A 242 -24.43 -10.99 -2.94
N ILE A 243 -24.23 -10.72 -4.24
CA ILE A 243 -24.38 -9.36 -4.78
C ILE A 243 -25.74 -8.78 -4.42
N ALA A 244 -26.83 -9.57 -4.51
CA ALA A 244 -28.17 -9.11 -4.17
C ALA A 244 -28.28 -8.71 -2.68
N GLU A 245 -27.76 -9.53 -1.77
CA GLU A 245 -27.78 -9.24 -0.34
C GLU A 245 -26.96 -8.00 0.02
N ILE A 246 -25.77 -7.86 -0.58
CA ILE A 246 -24.92 -6.68 -0.33
C ILE A 246 -25.54 -5.43 -0.95
N HIS A 247 -26.08 -5.50 -2.17
CA HIS A 247 -26.80 -4.39 -2.79
C HIS A 247 -27.97 -3.91 -1.91
N GLN A 248 -28.80 -4.84 -1.42
CA GLN A 248 -29.88 -4.48 -0.48
C GLN A 248 -29.34 -3.82 0.79
N SER A 249 -28.25 -4.35 1.35
CA SER A 249 -27.63 -3.76 2.54
C SER A 249 -27.05 -2.34 2.33
N VAL A 250 -26.63 -2.03 1.08
CA VAL A 250 -26.18 -0.68 0.69
C VAL A 250 -27.37 0.29 0.62
N ILE A 251 -28.53 -0.17 0.13
CA ILE A 251 -29.76 0.62 0.09
C ILE A 251 -30.27 0.90 1.50
N ASP A 252 -30.31 -0.13 2.36
CA ASP A 252 -30.85 -0.02 3.73
C ASP A 252 -29.94 0.84 4.64
N GLU A 253 -28.63 0.67 4.48
CA GLU A 253 -27.61 1.39 5.26
C GLU A 253 -26.44 1.80 4.35
N PRO A 254 -26.52 2.97 3.69
CA PRO A 254 -25.46 3.44 2.79
C PRO A 254 -24.10 3.54 3.49
N PRO A 255 -23.07 2.83 2.98
CA PRO A 255 -21.74 2.86 3.57
C PRO A 255 -21.07 4.22 3.32
N ARG A 256 -20.23 4.66 4.26
CA ARG A 256 -19.43 5.89 4.15
C ARG A 256 -17.94 5.53 4.17
N GLY A 257 -17.13 6.41 3.58
CA GLY A 257 -15.67 6.27 3.56
C GLY A 257 -15.15 5.51 2.35
N GLU A 258 -13.96 4.96 2.48
CA GLU A 258 -13.27 4.21 1.42
C GLU A 258 -13.69 2.75 1.44
N MET A 259 -13.84 2.17 0.25
CA MET A 259 -14.36 0.82 0.12
C MET A 259 -13.53 -0.02 -0.85
N VAL A 260 -13.47 -1.31 -0.54
CA VAL A 260 -12.97 -2.36 -1.42
C VAL A 260 -14.07 -3.39 -1.61
N LEU A 261 -14.37 -3.71 -2.86
CA LEU A 261 -15.30 -4.76 -3.26
C LEU A 261 -14.49 -6.00 -3.70
N VAL A 262 -14.85 -7.14 -3.16
CA VAL A 262 -14.20 -8.41 -3.46
C VAL A 262 -15.21 -9.42 -3.95
#